data_bce8817a219f87cf87dda48dfd7ff620
#
_entry.id   bce8817a219f87cf87dda48dfd7ff620
#
_cell.length_a   1.000
_cell.length_b   1.000
_cell.length_c   1.000
_cell.angle_alpha   90.00
_cell.angle_beta   90.00
_cell.angle_gamma   90.00
#
_symmetry.space_group_name_H-M   'P 1'
#
loop_
_entity.id
_entity.type
_entity.pdbx_description
1 polymer ?
#
loop_
_entity_poly.entity_id
_entity_poly.type
_entity_poly.pdbx_seq_one_letter_code
_entity_poly.pdbx_strand_id
1 'polypeptide(L)'
;VKDWLVRAVEVVFAAGWALFWAYWLIAAFSMKRGKVMLSRQLRIRIPLVIVVVVLVHLGAFRNHALHTNGAREAIGLVLFALGLGFAIWARVHIGRNWGTPMSQKADPELVTSGPYHLVRHPIYSGILLGGIGTAVALSWLWLVVVAIGGAYFVYSAVNEEKFMSTTFPSTYPQYQRASKMFVPFVF
;
A
#
# COMPACT_ATOMS: atom_id res chain seq x y z
N VAL A 1 -30.72 -15.26 -6.65
CA VAL A 1 -29.48 -16.03 -6.96
C VAL A 1 -28.25 -15.11 -7.05
N LYS A 2 -28.41 -13.83 -7.35
CA LYS A 2 -27.26 -12.90 -7.53
C LYS A 2 -26.72 -12.27 -6.21
N ASP A 3 -27.56 -12.11 -5.21
CA ASP A 3 -27.21 -11.39 -3.98
C ASP A 3 -26.17 -12.12 -3.10
N TRP A 4 -26.17 -13.43 -3.08
CA TRP A 4 -25.16 -14.19 -2.33
C TRP A 4 -23.77 -14.10 -2.98
N LEU A 5 -23.71 -14.03 -4.32
CA LEU A 5 -22.44 -13.91 -5.04
C LEU A 5 -21.79 -12.54 -4.78
N VAL A 6 -22.60 -11.46 -4.81
CA VAL A 6 -22.13 -10.10 -4.45
C VAL A 6 -21.52 -10.10 -3.06
N ARG A 7 -22.28 -10.63 -2.10
CA ARG A 7 -21.80 -10.74 -0.71
C ARG A 7 -20.53 -11.57 -0.57
N ALA A 8 -20.43 -12.67 -1.33
CA ALA A 8 -19.24 -13.51 -1.31
C ALA A 8 -18.01 -12.73 -1.81
N VAL A 9 -18.13 -11.97 -2.90
CA VAL A 9 -17.05 -11.12 -3.42
C VAL A 9 -16.66 -10.04 -2.40
N GLU A 10 -17.62 -9.32 -1.83
CA GLU A 10 -17.37 -8.33 -0.78
C GLU A 10 -16.64 -8.93 0.43
N VAL A 11 -17.06 -10.12 0.88
CA VAL A 11 -16.43 -10.84 2.00
C VAL A 11 -14.99 -11.22 1.66
N VAL A 12 -14.71 -11.66 0.44
CA VAL A 12 -13.34 -12.01 0.01
C VAL A 12 -12.42 -10.79 0.08
N PHE A 13 -12.85 -9.64 -0.45
CA PHE A 13 -12.04 -8.41 -0.36
C PHE A 13 -11.88 -7.93 1.08
N ALA A 14 -12.95 -7.93 1.86
CA ALA A 14 -12.90 -7.53 3.27
C ALA A 14 -11.97 -8.43 4.09
N ALA A 15 -12.09 -9.76 3.93
CA ALA A 15 -11.22 -10.72 4.59
C ALA A 15 -9.76 -10.58 4.14
N GLY A 16 -9.53 -10.40 2.83
CA GLY A 16 -8.18 -10.21 2.29
C GLY A 16 -7.50 -8.95 2.86
N TRP A 17 -8.19 -7.82 2.91
CA TRP A 17 -7.66 -6.61 3.56
C TRP A 17 -7.47 -6.80 5.07
N ALA A 18 -8.40 -7.46 5.77
CA ALA A 18 -8.28 -7.72 7.20
C ALA A 18 -7.06 -8.59 7.51
N LEU A 19 -6.86 -9.68 6.78
CA LEU A 19 -5.69 -10.56 6.91
C LEU A 19 -4.38 -9.83 6.57
N PHE A 20 -4.38 -9.01 5.51
CA PHE A 20 -3.23 -8.20 5.14
C PHE A 20 -2.83 -7.23 6.27
N TRP A 21 -3.77 -6.48 6.84
CA TRP A 21 -3.48 -5.56 7.92
C TRP A 21 -3.14 -6.27 9.24
N ALA A 22 -3.76 -7.43 9.52
CA ALA A 22 -3.38 -8.27 10.66
C ALA A 22 -1.93 -8.76 10.54
N TYR A 23 -1.52 -9.25 9.36
CA TYR A 23 -0.12 -9.58 9.08
C TYR A 23 0.80 -8.37 9.30
N TRP A 24 0.39 -7.17 8.86
CA TRP A 24 1.18 -5.95 9.02
C TRP A 24 1.38 -5.55 10.48
N LEU A 25 0.33 -5.67 11.29
CA LEU A 25 0.40 -5.43 12.73
C LEU A 25 1.36 -6.40 13.43
N ILE A 26 1.26 -7.69 13.12
CA ILE A 26 2.17 -8.71 13.66
C ILE A 26 3.61 -8.45 13.21
N ALA A 27 3.81 -8.19 11.92
CA ALA A 27 5.12 -7.91 11.36
C ALA A 27 5.76 -6.62 11.90
N ALA A 28 4.98 -5.68 12.42
CA ALA A 28 5.50 -4.46 13.04
C ALA A 28 6.34 -4.74 14.30
N PHE A 29 6.07 -5.82 15.03
CA PHE A 29 6.87 -6.21 16.20
C PHE A 29 8.30 -6.67 15.83
N SER A 30 8.56 -7.02 14.56
CA SER A 30 9.88 -7.45 14.08
C SER A 30 10.79 -6.31 13.61
N MET A 31 10.36 -5.05 13.69
CA MET A 31 11.13 -3.91 13.20
C MET A 31 12.42 -3.64 14.02
N LYS A 32 13.47 -3.16 13.36
CA LYS A 32 14.60 -2.53 14.04
C LYS A 32 14.12 -1.28 14.79
N ARG A 33 14.69 -1.01 15.96
CA ARG A 33 14.40 0.22 16.72
C ARG A 33 14.79 1.45 15.90
N GLY A 34 13.98 2.50 15.97
CA GLY A 34 14.22 3.74 15.23
C GLY A 34 13.39 4.90 15.78
N LYS A 35 13.77 6.11 15.42
CA LYS A 35 12.99 7.31 15.77
C LYS A 35 11.76 7.40 14.86
N VAL A 36 10.59 7.41 15.44
CA VAL A 36 9.32 7.60 14.74
C VAL A 36 8.85 9.03 15.01
N MET A 37 8.64 9.80 13.94
CA MET A 37 8.00 11.12 14.06
C MET A 37 6.47 10.96 14.23
N LEU A 38 6.08 10.35 15.36
CA LEU A 38 4.71 9.90 15.63
C LEU A 38 3.67 11.03 15.45
N SER A 39 3.97 12.23 15.97
CA SER A 39 3.06 13.37 15.89
C SER A 39 2.78 13.82 14.45
N ARG A 40 3.77 13.78 13.58
CA ARG A 40 3.62 14.14 12.15
C ARG A 40 2.84 13.07 11.40
N GLN A 41 3.13 11.80 11.69
CA GLN A 41 2.42 10.67 11.07
C GLN A 41 0.95 10.65 11.47
N LEU A 42 0.63 10.83 12.74
CA LEU A 42 -0.74 10.85 13.24
C LEU A 42 -1.54 12.02 12.65
N ARG A 43 -0.96 13.21 12.54
CA ARG A 43 -1.63 14.38 11.93
C ARG A 43 -2.10 14.14 10.48
N ILE A 44 -1.40 13.30 9.73
CA ILE A 44 -1.78 12.99 8.35
C ILE A 44 -2.69 11.76 8.28
N ARG A 45 -2.38 10.72 9.06
CA ARG A 45 -3.11 9.44 8.99
C ARG A 45 -4.51 9.51 9.61
N ILE A 46 -4.66 10.23 10.73
CA ILE A 46 -5.95 10.34 11.42
C ILE A 46 -7.03 10.95 10.50
N PRO A 47 -6.83 12.11 9.86
CA PRO A 47 -7.82 12.65 8.92
C PRO A 47 -8.13 11.68 7.77
N LEU A 48 -7.12 11.00 7.23
CA LEU A 48 -7.32 10.03 6.16
C LEU A 48 -8.24 8.88 6.60
N VAL A 49 -7.96 8.30 7.77
CA VAL A 49 -8.78 7.22 8.34
C VAL A 49 -10.20 7.73 8.62
N ILE A 50 -10.34 8.93 9.18
CA ILE A 50 -11.65 9.53 9.44
C ILE A 50 -12.45 9.67 8.15
N VAL A 51 -11.85 10.17 7.07
CA VAL A 51 -12.53 10.30 5.77
C VAL A 51 -13.03 8.94 5.28
N VAL A 52 -12.19 7.90 5.32
CA VAL A 52 -12.60 6.55 4.91
C VAL A 52 -13.73 6.02 5.79
N VAL A 53 -13.61 6.16 7.10
CA VAL A 53 -14.64 5.72 8.06
C VAL A 53 -15.97 6.44 7.81
N VAL A 54 -15.93 7.75 7.59
CA VAL A 54 -17.14 8.55 7.28
C VAL A 54 -17.78 8.08 5.97
N LEU A 55 -17.01 7.88 4.91
CA LEU A 55 -17.51 7.37 3.63
C LEU A 55 -18.17 5.99 3.78
N VAL A 56 -17.55 5.10 4.57
CA VAL A 56 -18.11 3.78 4.88
C VAL A 56 -19.41 3.92 5.68
N HIS A 57 -19.41 4.76 6.73
CA HIS A 57 -20.57 4.96 7.59
C HIS A 57 -21.77 5.56 6.84
N LEU A 58 -21.51 6.51 5.93
CA LEU A 58 -22.54 7.10 5.07
C LEU A 58 -23.04 6.12 3.99
N GLY A 59 -22.54 4.91 3.92
CA GLY A 59 -22.93 3.92 2.92
C GLY A 59 -22.51 4.30 1.48
N ALA A 60 -21.58 5.24 1.33
CA ALA A 60 -21.16 5.74 0.02
C ALA A 60 -20.72 4.62 -0.93
N PHE A 61 -19.92 3.67 -0.44
CA PHE A 61 -19.47 2.53 -1.23
C PHE A 61 -20.60 1.60 -1.66
N ARG A 62 -21.62 1.41 -0.82
CA ARG A 62 -22.78 0.59 -1.08
C ARG A 62 -23.72 1.27 -2.08
N ASN A 63 -23.94 2.57 -1.94
CA ASN A 63 -24.78 3.36 -2.85
C ASN A 63 -24.19 3.48 -4.26
N HIS A 64 -22.86 3.33 -4.38
CA HIS A 64 -22.12 3.37 -5.66
C HIS A 64 -21.54 1.99 -6.01
N ALA A 65 -22.09 0.92 -5.46
CA ALA A 65 -21.69 -0.44 -5.81
C ALA A 65 -21.94 -0.70 -7.30
N LEU A 66 -20.99 -1.37 -7.93
CA LEU A 66 -21.09 -1.73 -9.34
C LEU A 66 -22.03 -2.92 -9.52
N HIS A 67 -22.76 -2.93 -10.63
CA HIS A 67 -23.54 -4.10 -10.98
C HIS A 67 -22.63 -5.33 -11.13
N THR A 68 -23.14 -6.49 -10.73
CA THR A 68 -22.41 -7.76 -10.85
C THR A 68 -21.98 -8.03 -12.29
N ASN A 69 -20.68 -8.28 -12.46
CA ASN A 69 -20.08 -8.69 -13.73
C ASN A 69 -18.88 -9.60 -13.43
N GLY A 70 -19.03 -10.89 -13.65
CA GLY A 70 -18.04 -11.89 -13.27
C GLY A 70 -16.65 -11.65 -13.86
N ALA A 71 -16.56 -11.14 -15.11
CA ALA A 71 -15.26 -10.82 -15.71
C ALA A 71 -14.57 -9.67 -14.98
N ARG A 72 -15.31 -8.60 -14.64
CA ARG A 72 -14.76 -7.45 -13.92
C ARG A 72 -14.35 -7.84 -12.50
N GLU A 73 -15.17 -8.62 -11.81
CA GLU A 73 -14.90 -9.13 -10.46
C GLU A 73 -13.65 -10.02 -10.48
N ALA A 74 -13.49 -10.89 -11.47
CA ALA A 74 -12.31 -11.70 -11.64
C ALA A 74 -11.04 -10.86 -11.90
N ILE A 75 -11.11 -9.87 -12.78
CA ILE A 75 -10.00 -8.93 -13.04
C ILE A 75 -9.63 -8.19 -11.74
N GLY A 76 -10.63 -7.66 -11.03
CA GLY A 76 -10.40 -6.98 -9.76
C GLY A 76 -9.75 -7.88 -8.71
N LEU A 77 -10.19 -9.14 -8.60
CA LEU A 77 -9.62 -10.11 -7.68
C LEU A 77 -8.16 -10.47 -8.05
N VAL A 78 -7.85 -10.62 -9.33
CA VAL A 78 -6.48 -10.85 -9.80
C VAL A 78 -5.57 -9.68 -9.45
N LEU A 79 -5.99 -8.44 -9.75
CA LEU A 79 -5.24 -7.24 -9.41
C LEU A 79 -5.04 -7.11 -7.89
N PHE A 80 -6.08 -7.42 -7.11
CA PHE A 80 -6.04 -7.43 -5.65
C PHE A 80 -5.01 -8.43 -5.12
N ALA A 81 -5.08 -9.68 -5.58
CA ALA A 81 -4.18 -10.74 -5.16
C ALA A 81 -2.71 -10.45 -5.54
N LEU A 82 -2.48 -9.98 -6.78
CA LEU A 82 -1.15 -9.58 -7.25
C LEU A 82 -0.62 -8.40 -6.43
N GLY A 83 -1.46 -7.40 -6.14
CA GLY A 83 -1.07 -6.23 -5.35
C GLY A 83 -0.67 -6.59 -3.93
N LEU A 84 -1.52 -7.31 -3.20
CA LEU A 84 -1.21 -7.74 -1.84
C LEU A 84 -0.05 -8.72 -1.79
N GLY A 85 0.02 -9.67 -2.74
CA GLY A 85 1.13 -10.61 -2.86
C GLY A 85 2.47 -9.89 -3.08
N PHE A 86 2.50 -8.88 -3.95
CA PHE A 86 3.68 -8.05 -4.20
C PHE A 86 4.10 -7.25 -2.96
N ALA A 87 3.16 -6.64 -2.24
CA ALA A 87 3.43 -5.94 -1.01
C ALA A 87 3.97 -6.87 0.09
N ILE A 88 3.40 -8.07 0.24
CA ILE A 88 3.86 -9.08 1.20
C ILE A 88 5.26 -9.56 0.83
N TRP A 89 5.51 -9.87 -0.44
CA TRP A 89 6.85 -10.25 -0.91
C TRP A 89 7.89 -9.18 -0.59
N ALA A 90 7.57 -7.92 -0.87
CA ALA A 90 8.44 -6.80 -0.55
C ALA A 90 8.67 -6.65 0.96
N ARG A 91 7.63 -6.85 1.78
CA ARG A 91 7.74 -6.80 3.25
C ARG A 91 8.61 -7.91 3.81
N VAL A 92 8.45 -9.14 3.31
CA VAL A 92 9.28 -10.28 3.71
C VAL A 92 10.73 -10.06 3.30
N HIS A 93 10.95 -9.59 2.07
CA HIS A 93 12.28 -9.36 1.51
C HIS A 93 13.08 -8.28 2.26
N ILE A 94 12.45 -7.16 2.62
CA ILE A 94 13.11 -6.11 3.41
C ILE A 94 13.33 -6.51 4.88
N GLY A 95 12.55 -7.48 5.37
CA GLY A 95 12.71 -8.06 6.70
C GLY A 95 12.69 -7.01 7.81
N ARG A 96 13.70 -7.07 8.70
CA ARG A 96 13.84 -6.14 9.85
C ARG A 96 14.18 -4.71 9.46
N ASN A 97 14.62 -4.49 8.21
CA ASN A 97 14.86 -3.15 7.66
C ASN A 97 13.56 -2.41 7.29
N TRP A 98 12.39 -3.07 7.35
CA TRP A 98 11.12 -2.38 7.21
C TRP A 98 10.88 -1.40 8.37
N GLY A 99 10.30 -0.25 8.07
CA GLY A 99 9.84 0.74 9.03
C GLY A 99 8.50 1.33 8.63
N THR A 100 7.81 1.99 9.58
CA THR A 100 6.64 2.77 9.21
C THR A 100 7.04 3.92 8.28
N PRO A 101 6.17 4.39 7.38
CA PRO A 101 6.48 5.52 6.49
C PRO A 101 7.14 6.68 7.26
N MET A 102 8.22 7.24 6.69
CA MET A 102 9.02 8.34 7.28
C MET A 102 9.70 8.01 8.62
N SER A 103 9.89 6.73 8.99
CA SER A 103 10.68 6.37 10.16
C SER A 103 12.18 6.35 9.83
N GLN A 104 13.01 6.84 10.76
CA GLN A 104 14.46 6.79 10.69
C GLN A 104 14.96 5.67 11.59
N LYS A 105 15.72 4.72 11.03
CA LYS A 105 16.28 3.59 11.79
C LYS A 105 17.64 3.93 12.39
N ALA A 106 17.99 3.24 13.47
CA ALA A 106 19.28 3.41 14.12
C ALA A 106 20.43 2.86 13.26
N ASP A 107 20.18 1.79 12.48
CA ASP A 107 21.15 1.15 11.60
C ASP A 107 20.43 0.78 10.28
N PRO A 108 20.30 1.74 9.35
CA PRO A 108 19.61 1.52 8.07
C PRO A 108 20.50 0.73 7.11
N GLU A 109 19.91 -0.18 6.37
CA GLU A 109 20.55 -0.88 5.27
C GLU A 109 19.83 -0.54 3.95
N LEU A 110 20.60 -0.32 2.89
CA LEU A 110 20.05 -0.08 1.56
C LEU A 110 19.75 -1.41 0.87
N VAL A 111 18.47 -1.78 0.80
CA VAL A 111 18.01 -2.98 0.11
C VAL A 111 17.62 -2.59 -1.32
N THR A 112 18.31 -3.17 -2.31
CA THR A 112 18.11 -2.88 -3.75
C THR A 112 17.78 -4.12 -4.57
N SER A 113 17.65 -5.28 -3.92
CA SER A 113 17.41 -6.59 -4.55
C SER A 113 15.94 -6.99 -4.48
N GLY A 114 15.58 -8.09 -5.17
CA GLY A 114 14.22 -8.62 -5.19
C GLY A 114 13.20 -7.59 -5.72
N PRO A 115 12.06 -7.40 -5.06
CA PRO A 115 11.05 -6.43 -5.50
C PRO A 115 11.57 -4.99 -5.52
N TYR A 116 12.59 -4.67 -4.71
CA TYR A 116 13.24 -3.35 -4.68
C TYR A 116 14.13 -3.09 -5.91
N HIS A 117 14.48 -4.13 -6.67
CA HIS A 117 15.11 -3.96 -7.97
C HIS A 117 14.13 -3.41 -9.02
N LEU A 118 12.85 -3.76 -8.91
CA LEU A 118 11.82 -3.33 -9.86
C LEU A 118 11.39 -1.88 -9.62
N VAL A 119 11.10 -1.56 -8.36
CA VAL A 119 10.69 -0.21 -7.90
C VAL A 119 11.22 0.05 -6.51
N ARG A 120 11.42 1.34 -6.16
CA ARG A 120 11.96 1.73 -4.85
C ARG A 120 10.97 1.56 -3.70
N HIS A 121 9.66 1.63 -3.99
CA HIS A 121 8.60 1.51 -2.98
C HIS A 121 7.59 0.41 -3.31
N PRO A 122 8.04 -0.86 -3.42
CA PRO A 122 7.18 -1.97 -3.88
C PRO A 122 6.00 -2.25 -2.94
N ILE A 123 6.15 -1.97 -1.64
CA ILE A 123 5.04 -2.10 -0.67
C ILE A 123 3.91 -1.14 -1.02
N TYR A 124 4.23 0.13 -1.28
CA TYR A 124 3.23 1.14 -1.66
C TYR A 124 2.57 0.80 -3.00
N SER A 125 3.39 0.38 -3.98
CA SER A 125 2.89 -0.07 -5.29
C SER A 125 1.89 -1.21 -5.16
N GLY A 126 2.20 -2.21 -4.33
CA GLY A 126 1.33 -3.35 -4.09
C GLY A 126 0.01 -2.97 -3.42
N ILE A 127 0.05 -2.10 -2.40
CA ILE A 127 -1.16 -1.62 -1.72
C ILE A 127 -2.05 -0.82 -2.70
N LEU A 128 -1.46 0.06 -3.52
CA LEU A 128 -2.21 0.81 -4.52
C LEU A 128 -2.83 -0.09 -5.57
N LEU A 129 -2.11 -1.10 -6.05
CA LEU A 129 -2.61 -2.08 -7.01
C LEU A 129 -3.77 -2.90 -6.41
N GLY A 130 -3.65 -3.33 -5.15
CA GLY A 130 -4.73 -4.00 -4.42
C GLY A 130 -5.97 -3.11 -4.26
N GLY A 131 -5.78 -1.82 -4.00
CA GLY A 131 -6.84 -0.82 -3.95
C GLY A 131 -7.52 -0.62 -5.30
N ILE A 132 -6.77 -0.57 -6.39
CA ILE A 132 -7.32 -0.52 -7.76
C ILE A 132 -8.13 -1.78 -8.05
N GLY A 133 -7.63 -2.97 -7.67
CA GLY A 133 -8.38 -4.22 -7.79
C GLY A 133 -9.72 -4.18 -7.05
N THR A 134 -9.73 -3.62 -5.84
CA THR A 134 -10.95 -3.40 -5.07
C THR A 134 -11.91 -2.44 -5.77
N ALA A 135 -11.40 -1.36 -6.35
CA ALA A 135 -12.20 -0.39 -7.10
C ALA A 135 -12.84 -1.04 -8.34
N VAL A 136 -12.08 -1.80 -9.09
CA VAL A 136 -12.56 -2.50 -10.29
C VAL A 136 -13.66 -3.52 -9.94
N ALA A 137 -13.51 -4.26 -8.85
CA ALA A 137 -14.47 -5.28 -8.47
C ALA A 137 -15.75 -4.71 -7.84
N LEU A 138 -15.62 -3.76 -6.90
CA LEU A 138 -16.72 -3.41 -5.99
C LEU A 138 -17.35 -2.05 -6.29
N SER A 139 -16.55 -0.99 -6.36
CA SER A 139 -17.05 0.38 -6.53
C SER A 139 -15.94 1.32 -6.98
N TRP A 140 -16.19 2.12 -8.02
CA TRP A 140 -15.25 3.14 -8.48
C TRP A 140 -14.90 4.19 -7.43
N LEU A 141 -15.73 4.33 -6.38
CA LEU A 141 -15.44 5.23 -5.28
C LEU A 141 -14.15 4.85 -4.53
N TRP A 142 -13.74 3.59 -4.57
CA TRP A 142 -12.44 3.16 -4.04
C TRP A 142 -11.25 3.83 -4.73
N LEU A 143 -11.40 4.33 -5.96
CA LEU A 143 -10.36 5.12 -6.62
C LEU A 143 -10.07 6.43 -5.87
N VAL A 144 -11.05 7.01 -5.18
CA VAL A 144 -10.84 8.18 -4.32
C VAL A 144 -9.92 7.81 -3.16
N VAL A 145 -10.15 6.64 -2.53
CA VAL A 145 -9.28 6.14 -1.44
C VAL A 145 -7.87 5.85 -1.99
N VAL A 146 -7.78 5.24 -3.17
CA VAL A 146 -6.50 4.98 -3.86
C VAL A 146 -5.76 6.28 -4.18
N ALA A 147 -6.46 7.30 -4.68
CA ALA A 147 -5.87 8.60 -5.02
C ALA A 147 -5.32 9.31 -3.77
N ILE A 148 -6.12 9.35 -2.69
CA ILE A 148 -5.71 9.96 -1.43
C ILE A 148 -4.55 9.17 -0.80
N GLY A 149 -4.64 7.84 -0.79
CA GLY A 149 -3.58 6.96 -0.31
C GLY A 149 -2.31 7.09 -1.14
N GLY A 150 -2.46 7.19 -2.47
CA GLY A 150 -1.37 7.41 -3.42
C GLY A 150 -0.64 8.73 -3.16
N ALA A 151 -1.38 9.82 -2.99
CA ALA A 151 -0.80 11.11 -2.63
C ALA A 151 -0.01 11.04 -1.31
N TYR A 152 -0.55 10.35 -0.31
CA TYR A 152 0.16 10.11 0.94
C TYR A 152 1.43 9.27 0.73
N PHE A 153 1.40 8.22 -0.09
CA PHE A 153 2.55 7.39 -0.37
C PHE A 153 3.62 8.13 -1.17
N VAL A 154 3.25 8.97 -2.14
CA VAL A 154 4.19 9.86 -2.84
C VAL A 154 4.89 10.79 -1.86
N TYR A 155 4.11 11.46 -1.00
CA TYR A 155 4.67 12.33 0.03
C TYR A 155 5.63 11.58 0.97
N SER A 156 5.26 10.37 1.40
CA SER A 156 6.11 9.52 2.26
C SER A 156 7.39 9.10 1.54
N ALA A 157 7.26 8.61 0.30
CA ALA A 157 8.38 8.18 -0.52
C ALA A 157 9.40 9.29 -0.74
N VAL A 158 8.95 10.50 -1.10
CA VAL A 158 9.85 11.66 -1.27
C VAL A 158 10.63 11.98 0.00
N ASN A 159 9.99 11.90 1.17
CA ASN A 159 10.68 12.14 2.44
C ASN A 159 11.65 11.00 2.80
N GLU A 160 11.29 9.76 2.51
CA GLU A 160 12.16 8.59 2.69
C GLU A 160 13.37 8.65 1.76
N GLU A 161 13.19 9.00 0.49
CA GLU A 161 14.27 9.14 -0.49
C GLU A 161 15.25 10.26 -0.11
N LYS A 162 14.76 11.38 0.43
CA LYS A 162 15.63 12.44 0.98
C LYS A 162 16.50 11.92 2.12
N PHE A 163 15.90 11.16 3.05
CA PHE A 163 16.65 10.57 4.14
C PHE A 163 17.66 9.53 3.63
N MET A 164 17.28 8.67 2.69
CA MET A 164 18.18 7.67 2.11
C MET A 164 19.33 8.32 1.35
N SER A 165 19.11 9.42 0.64
CA SER A 165 20.16 10.17 -0.06
C SER A 165 21.18 10.79 0.90
N THR A 166 20.77 11.22 2.09
CA THR A 166 21.69 11.73 3.11
C THR A 166 22.42 10.60 3.85
N THR A 167 21.79 9.44 4.02
CA THR A 167 22.35 8.28 4.72
C THR A 167 23.34 7.51 3.81
N PHE A 168 23.04 7.40 2.52
CA PHE A 168 23.82 6.67 1.54
C PHE A 168 24.21 7.56 0.34
N PRO A 169 25.04 8.60 0.54
CA PRO A 169 25.27 9.65 -0.45
C PRO A 169 25.94 9.15 -1.73
N SER A 170 26.71 8.07 -1.66
CA SER A 170 27.42 7.49 -2.82
C SER A 170 26.58 6.43 -3.56
N THR A 171 25.78 5.64 -2.86
CA THR A 171 25.11 4.46 -3.43
C THR A 171 23.65 4.72 -3.79
N TYR A 172 22.94 5.49 -2.98
CA TYR A 172 21.52 5.75 -3.21
C TYR A 172 21.23 6.50 -4.52
N PRO A 173 21.98 7.52 -4.93
CA PRO A 173 21.77 8.20 -6.22
C PRO A 173 21.94 7.28 -7.44
N GLN A 174 22.80 6.27 -7.34
CA GLN A 174 22.96 5.28 -8.41
C GLN A 174 21.74 4.37 -8.50
N TYR A 175 21.27 3.88 -7.35
CA TYR A 175 20.05 3.08 -7.24
C TYR A 175 18.82 3.86 -7.74
N GLN A 176 18.71 5.14 -7.39
CA GLN A 176 17.59 6.01 -7.81
C GLN A 176 17.54 6.20 -9.34
N ARG A 177 18.72 6.28 -10.00
CA ARG A 177 18.78 6.34 -11.47
C ARG A 177 18.41 5.01 -12.14
N ALA A 178 18.72 3.89 -11.50
CA ALA A 178 18.49 2.56 -12.05
C ALA A 178 17.06 2.03 -11.83
N SER A 179 16.29 2.63 -10.91
CA SER A 179 14.97 2.15 -10.52
C SER A 179 13.91 3.27 -10.53
N LYS A 180 12.65 2.90 -10.61
CA LYS A 180 11.52 3.82 -10.59
C LYS A 180 10.88 3.88 -9.20
N MET A 181 10.04 4.88 -8.93
CA MET A 181 9.44 5.06 -7.59
C MET A 181 8.37 3.99 -7.31
N PHE A 182 7.34 3.89 -8.15
CA PHE A 182 6.17 3.04 -7.92
C PHE A 182 5.83 2.11 -9.08
N VAL A 183 6.02 2.54 -10.32
CA VAL A 183 5.62 1.78 -11.51
C VAL A 183 6.87 1.45 -12.32
N PRO A 184 7.19 0.15 -12.53
CA PRO A 184 8.37 -0.23 -13.30
C PRO A 184 8.37 0.47 -14.67
N PHE A 185 9.51 0.97 -15.07
CA PHE A 185 9.79 1.64 -16.36
C PHE A 185 9.09 3.01 -16.56
N VAL A 186 8.13 3.39 -15.72
CA VAL A 186 7.33 4.62 -15.90
C VAL A 186 7.62 5.64 -14.81
N PHE A 187 7.31 5.33 -13.56
CA PHE A 187 7.33 6.29 -12.45
C PHE A 187 7.86 5.69 -11.15
#